data_475529761b46d783cdb64b2ad061a712
#
_entry.id   475529761b46d783cdb64b2ad061a712
#
_cell.length_a   1.000
_cell.length_b   1.000
_cell.length_c   1.000
_cell.angle_alpha   90.00
_cell.angle_beta   90.00
_cell.angle_gamma   90.00
#
_symmetry.space_group_name_H-M   'P 1'
#
loop_
_entity.id
_entity.type
_entity.pdbx_description
1 polymer ?
#
loop_
_entity_poly.entity_id
_entity_poly.type
_entity_poly.pdbx_seq_one_letter_code
_entity_poly.pdbx_strand_id
1 'polypeptide(L)'
;MKGDKGEPGSDATVTTDNITSALGYTPADSTKVYTKTEVDEMIDGIYVQAVHNATSVAQVNGLFQEWWKKNWVEGTSTRTQMLERWFGNVLTSNKVYGTKLPLFVTSNSASGEYIDDSVGMTCTPSTNAVLGQDDFAFKPEFWCIEASGEHNSDGSITIYAVELIDDIATVRSGEHLTWVLQKNTYWHEYTSEGYHFVELKSTPDKTWHRWPQGTSKDGTVHEFIANPKYYAGMKDGTITVGTNLPTVNFTSHQSGVALWRKRGSQYSGASGNLIKFLDIMMKLKYAKKGNSGTIEGCSNYNWQYTTPVGETGVERIIVTTAQGANIKVGSTVIIGKKGGSTDRGDSAMRSLVSMKKVKSLEPVTIDDTSYTAVNIDNGGTTFDTVASETMISSMPYHSGYNDNVLGYDGSATNYTNGSEPGLLQKIEFQNGAYLIISDELWQWSKDDTNYMFDCYTCHDQSKVTTNGTISSDYTKQTDLTLKWAVEGANTSWHWEYTEDTAIANDPAVCWPAKVSTAAGSGTGCKAGFYVALASSGVRAGWCFCVLWDGGICGVSARGSGNSPSVSYWYGALGGPGLAG
;
A
#
# COMPACT_ATOMS: atom_id res chain seq x y z
N MET A 1 24.96 24.72 -39.65
CA MET A 1 26.07 23.78 -39.56
C MET A 1 25.77 22.90 -38.35
N LYS A 2 25.58 21.63 -38.54
CA LYS A 2 25.53 20.67 -37.44
C LYS A 2 26.95 20.55 -36.89
N GLY A 3 27.20 20.97 -35.67
CA GLY A 3 28.44 20.66 -34.99
C GLY A 3 28.54 19.14 -34.75
N ASP A 4 29.72 18.60 -35.01
CA ASP A 4 30.02 17.19 -34.77
C ASP A 4 29.70 16.82 -33.33
N LYS A 5 29.00 15.68 -33.13
CA LYS A 5 28.84 15.06 -31.80
C LYS A 5 30.25 14.76 -31.29
N GLY A 6 30.65 15.45 -30.24
CA GLY A 6 31.83 15.06 -29.47
C GLY A 6 31.61 13.66 -28.90
N GLU A 7 32.65 12.84 -28.97
CA GLU A 7 32.67 11.53 -28.32
C GLU A 7 32.25 11.65 -26.85
N PRO A 8 31.50 10.69 -26.27
CA PRO A 8 31.20 10.70 -24.84
C PRO A 8 32.51 10.44 -24.08
N GLY A 9 33.14 11.52 -23.64
CA GLY A 9 34.35 11.39 -22.79
C GLY A 9 33.97 11.01 -21.38
N SER A 10 34.50 9.90 -20.88
CA SER A 10 34.38 9.48 -19.48
C SER A 10 35.02 10.47 -18.49
N ASP A 11 35.82 11.44 -19.00
CA ASP A 11 36.61 12.38 -18.21
C ASP A 11 36.48 13.83 -18.73
N ALA A 12 35.26 14.28 -19.04
CA ALA A 12 35.02 15.65 -19.45
C ALA A 12 35.44 16.62 -18.34
N THR A 13 36.55 17.29 -18.54
CA THR A 13 37.02 18.37 -17.67
C THR A 13 36.06 19.55 -17.78
N VAL A 14 35.54 20.04 -16.70
CA VAL A 14 34.60 21.14 -16.64
C VAL A 14 35.34 22.42 -16.25
N THR A 15 35.20 23.46 -17.05
CA THR A 15 35.83 24.76 -16.78
C THR A 15 35.00 25.58 -15.79
N THR A 16 35.62 26.59 -15.15
CA THR A 16 34.95 27.57 -14.31
C THR A 16 33.70 28.19 -14.96
N ASP A 17 33.77 28.49 -16.28
CA ASP A 17 32.64 29.07 -17.00
C ASP A 17 31.45 28.11 -17.11
N ASN A 18 31.72 26.83 -17.33
CA ASN A 18 30.67 25.79 -17.35
C ASN A 18 30.03 25.62 -15.98
N ILE A 19 30.82 25.65 -14.91
CA ILE A 19 30.36 25.57 -13.54
C ILE A 19 29.55 26.83 -13.18
N THR A 20 30.06 28.01 -13.49
CA THR A 20 29.35 29.27 -13.25
C THR A 20 28.00 29.30 -13.96
N SER A 21 27.94 28.83 -15.21
CA SER A 21 26.69 28.73 -15.97
C SER A 21 25.72 27.71 -15.33
N ALA A 22 26.22 26.58 -14.85
CA ALA A 22 25.39 25.53 -14.22
C ALA A 22 24.87 25.94 -12.83
N LEU A 23 25.67 26.64 -12.05
CA LEU A 23 25.34 27.06 -10.70
C LEU A 23 24.64 28.43 -10.62
N GLY A 24 24.75 29.25 -11.67
CA GLY A 24 24.22 30.62 -11.68
C GLY A 24 25.05 31.63 -10.85
N TYR A 25 26.27 31.24 -10.41
CA TYR A 25 27.23 32.12 -9.74
C TYR A 25 28.65 31.68 -10.04
N THR A 26 29.62 32.59 -9.92
CA THR A 26 31.04 32.29 -10.12
C THR A 26 31.60 31.60 -8.87
N PRO A 27 32.20 30.40 -9.00
CA PRO A 27 32.86 29.76 -7.88
C PRO A 27 33.98 30.62 -7.28
N ALA A 28 34.23 30.47 -5.99
CA ALA A 28 35.27 31.26 -5.32
C ALA A 28 36.70 31.00 -5.86
N ASP A 29 36.95 29.80 -6.37
CA ASP A 29 38.23 29.44 -7.03
C ASP A 29 38.05 29.31 -8.55
N SER A 30 38.30 30.40 -9.28
CA SER A 30 38.20 30.46 -10.73
C SER A 30 39.36 29.77 -11.45
N THR A 31 40.37 29.28 -10.76
CA THR A 31 41.52 28.60 -11.35
C THR A 31 41.40 27.08 -11.27
N LYS A 32 40.48 26.56 -10.45
CA LYS A 32 40.24 25.13 -10.27
C LYS A 32 39.47 24.55 -11.46
N VAL A 33 39.97 23.44 -11.99
CA VAL A 33 39.27 22.61 -12.96
C VAL A 33 38.58 21.48 -12.17
N TYR A 34 37.29 21.33 -12.35
CA TYR A 34 36.49 20.34 -11.66
C TYR A 34 36.16 19.14 -12.54
N THR A 35 36.15 17.97 -11.98
CA THR A 35 35.62 16.77 -12.62
C THR A 35 34.10 16.86 -12.72
N LYS A 36 33.49 16.07 -13.61
CA LYS A 36 32.02 15.96 -13.70
C LYS A 36 31.42 15.59 -12.34
N THR A 37 32.04 14.66 -11.61
CA THR A 37 31.57 14.22 -10.29
C THR A 37 31.55 15.38 -9.28
N GLU A 38 32.62 16.17 -9.19
CA GLU A 38 32.66 17.34 -8.29
C GLU A 38 31.58 18.39 -8.64
N VAL A 39 31.31 18.60 -9.92
CA VAL A 39 30.23 19.50 -10.36
C VAL A 39 28.86 18.95 -10.00
N ASP A 40 28.65 17.66 -10.22
CA ASP A 40 27.41 16.97 -9.84
C ASP A 40 27.16 17.07 -8.33
N GLU A 41 28.18 16.85 -7.49
CA GLU A 41 28.10 17.00 -6.03
C GLU A 41 27.78 18.44 -5.60
N MET A 42 28.37 19.44 -6.24
CA MET A 42 28.06 20.86 -5.97
C MET A 42 26.62 21.20 -6.32
N ILE A 43 26.12 20.72 -7.46
CA ILE A 43 24.73 20.90 -7.88
C ILE A 43 23.80 20.23 -6.86
N ASP A 44 24.05 18.97 -6.51
CA ASP A 44 23.23 18.24 -5.54
C ASP A 44 23.21 18.95 -4.19
N GLY A 45 24.35 19.48 -3.71
CA GLY A 45 24.44 20.23 -2.45
C GLY A 45 23.54 21.49 -2.40
N ILE A 46 23.35 22.18 -3.53
CA ILE A 46 22.42 23.32 -3.63
C ILE A 46 20.98 22.83 -3.42
N TYR A 47 20.60 21.73 -4.06
CA TYR A 47 19.26 21.18 -3.94
C TYR A 47 19.00 20.56 -2.57
N VAL A 48 20.00 19.96 -1.91
CA VAL A 48 19.90 19.54 -0.50
C VAL A 48 19.42 20.70 0.36
N GLN A 49 20.11 21.84 0.27
CA GLN A 49 19.76 23.02 1.09
C GLN A 49 18.37 23.57 0.70
N ALA A 50 18.02 23.55 -0.57
CA ALA A 50 16.70 24.00 -1.04
C ALA A 50 15.58 23.09 -0.52
N VAL A 51 15.79 21.78 -0.53
CA VAL A 51 14.83 20.79 0.02
C VAL A 51 14.67 20.97 1.53
N HIS A 52 15.75 21.20 2.28
CA HIS A 52 15.67 21.47 3.72
C HIS A 52 14.83 22.73 4.04
N ASN A 53 14.85 23.72 3.18
CA ASN A 53 14.10 24.96 3.32
C ASN A 53 12.64 24.84 2.78
N ALA A 54 12.28 23.74 2.13
CA ALA A 54 10.94 23.55 1.61
C ALA A 54 9.92 23.40 2.76
N THR A 55 8.74 23.97 2.55
CA THR A 55 7.62 23.97 3.50
C THR A 55 6.35 23.32 2.95
N SER A 56 6.44 22.74 1.76
CA SER A 56 5.32 22.01 1.13
C SER A 56 5.81 20.98 0.13
N VAL A 57 4.96 19.99 -0.13
CA VAL A 57 5.19 18.98 -1.19
C VAL A 57 5.38 19.64 -2.56
N ALA A 58 4.58 20.65 -2.87
CA ALA A 58 4.67 21.36 -4.16
C ALA A 58 6.05 22.02 -4.38
N GLN A 59 6.69 22.53 -3.32
CA GLN A 59 8.05 23.08 -3.41
C GLN A 59 9.07 21.99 -3.70
N VAL A 60 9.02 20.85 -2.99
CA VAL A 60 9.94 19.73 -3.25
C VAL A 60 9.73 19.18 -4.66
N ASN A 61 8.48 19.06 -5.12
CA ASN A 61 8.15 18.65 -6.48
C ASN A 61 8.74 19.59 -7.54
N GLY A 62 8.66 20.91 -7.33
CA GLY A 62 9.26 21.89 -8.22
C GLY A 62 10.80 21.80 -8.27
N LEU A 63 11.43 21.60 -7.10
CA LEU A 63 12.88 21.38 -7.00
C LEU A 63 13.31 20.09 -7.71
N PHE A 64 12.54 19.02 -7.57
CA PHE A 64 12.79 17.76 -8.28
C PHE A 64 12.75 17.93 -9.80
N GLN A 65 11.70 18.58 -10.32
CA GLN A 65 11.57 18.83 -11.75
C GLN A 65 12.71 19.71 -12.31
N GLU A 66 13.08 20.76 -11.57
CA GLU A 66 14.18 21.65 -11.94
C GLU A 66 15.53 20.90 -11.93
N TRP A 67 15.80 20.16 -10.85
CA TRP A 67 17.01 19.34 -10.72
C TRP A 67 17.09 18.30 -11.83
N TRP A 68 15.98 17.61 -12.13
CA TRP A 68 15.90 16.60 -13.18
C TRP A 68 16.28 17.20 -14.53
N LYS A 69 15.66 18.32 -14.89
CA LYS A 69 15.91 19.02 -16.16
C LYS A 69 17.38 19.45 -16.32
N LYS A 70 18.02 19.86 -15.24
CA LYS A 70 19.43 20.28 -15.26
C LYS A 70 20.40 19.11 -15.39
N ASN A 71 20.05 17.95 -14.86
CA ASN A 71 20.95 16.80 -14.77
C ASN A 71 20.66 15.71 -15.82
N TRP A 72 19.50 15.75 -16.48
CA TRP A 72 19.17 14.80 -17.53
C TRP A 72 20.03 15.00 -18.77
N VAL A 73 20.68 13.91 -19.22
CA VAL A 73 21.47 13.88 -20.47
C VAL A 73 20.82 12.86 -21.41
N GLU A 74 20.26 13.36 -22.52
CA GLU A 74 19.57 12.52 -23.48
C GLU A 74 20.50 11.45 -24.08
N GLY A 75 20.00 10.20 -24.14
CA GLY A 75 20.75 9.05 -24.65
C GLY A 75 21.81 8.48 -23.69
N THR A 76 21.97 9.08 -22.50
CA THR A 76 22.95 8.62 -21.48
C THR A 76 22.27 8.34 -20.15
N SER A 77 21.44 9.25 -19.64
CA SER A 77 20.74 9.09 -18.37
C SER A 77 19.62 8.08 -18.47
N THR A 78 19.46 7.25 -17.45
CA THR A 78 18.25 6.45 -17.24
C THR A 78 17.43 7.03 -16.09
N ARG A 79 16.10 6.79 -16.10
CA ARG A 79 15.22 7.23 -15.01
C ARG A 79 15.64 6.63 -13.68
N THR A 80 16.04 5.37 -13.66
CA THR A 80 16.52 4.69 -12.44
C THR A 80 17.75 5.38 -11.87
N GLN A 81 18.77 5.68 -12.71
CA GLN A 81 19.99 6.38 -12.24
C GLN A 81 19.69 7.79 -11.70
N MET A 82 18.79 8.52 -12.34
CA MET A 82 18.37 9.84 -11.85
C MET A 82 17.68 9.76 -10.50
N LEU A 83 16.82 8.77 -10.30
CA LEU A 83 16.14 8.54 -9.02
C LEU A 83 17.13 8.09 -7.94
N GLU A 84 18.06 7.16 -8.23
CA GLU A 84 19.12 6.77 -7.30
C GLU A 84 19.91 8.01 -6.82
N ARG A 85 20.29 8.88 -7.74
CA ARG A 85 21.03 10.11 -7.39
C ARG A 85 20.15 11.11 -6.60
N TRP A 86 18.89 11.31 -6.97
CA TRP A 86 17.99 12.21 -6.23
C TRP A 86 17.76 11.73 -4.81
N PHE A 87 17.37 10.46 -4.65
CA PHE A 87 17.11 9.87 -3.34
C PHE A 87 18.39 9.72 -2.51
N GLY A 88 19.53 9.40 -3.14
CA GLY A 88 20.82 9.21 -2.46
C GLY A 88 21.47 10.51 -2.04
N ASN A 89 21.61 11.45 -2.96
CA ASN A 89 22.43 12.63 -2.77
C ASN A 89 21.63 13.87 -2.34
N VAL A 90 20.39 14.04 -2.84
CA VAL A 90 19.62 15.26 -2.59
C VAL A 90 18.65 15.10 -1.43
N LEU A 91 17.87 14.01 -1.38
CA LEU A 91 16.96 13.76 -0.27
C LEU A 91 17.69 13.20 0.95
N THR A 92 18.52 14.00 1.58
CA THR A 92 19.27 13.65 2.77
C THR A 92 19.03 14.66 3.87
N SER A 93 19.03 14.24 5.12
CA SER A 93 19.01 15.13 6.28
C SER A 93 19.76 14.50 7.47
N ASN A 94 20.02 15.29 8.49
CA ASN A 94 20.55 14.81 9.77
C ASN A 94 19.45 14.69 10.85
N LYS A 95 18.18 14.72 10.41
CA LYS A 95 17.03 14.66 11.29
C LYS A 95 16.71 13.22 11.68
N VAL A 96 16.17 13.07 12.88
CA VAL A 96 15.58 11.83 13.39
C VAL A 96 14.11 12.08 13.67
N TYR A 97 13.24 11.34 13.04
CA TYR A 97 11.79 11.44 13.28
C TYR A 97 11.35 10.25 14.12
N GLY A 98 10.69 10.51 15.22
CA GLY A 98 10.34 9.46 16.14
C GLY A 98 9.00 9.61 16.83
N THR A 99 8.50 8.49 17.32
CA THR A 99 7.31 8.39 18.19
C THR A 99 7.56 7.37 19.30
N LYS A 100 6.92 7.57 20.45
CA LYS A 100 6.79 6.57 21.50
C LYS A 100 5.32 6.24 21.73
N LEU A 101 4.99 4.97 21.79
CA LEU A 101 3.65 4.44 21.86
C LEU A 101 3.50 3.60 23.13
N PRO A 102 2.45 3.80 23.98
CA PRO A 102 2.31 3.02 25.20
C PRO A 102 2.15 1.53 24.90
N LEU A 103 2.89 0.67 25.59
CA LEU A 103 2.79 -0.78 25.46
C LEU A 103 1.47 -1.30 26.02
N PHE A 104 0.87 -2.28 25.33
CA PHE A 104 -0.28 -3.06 25.80
C PHE A 104 -1.39 -2.23 26.46
N VAL A 105 -1.77 -1.13 25.81
CA VAL A 105 -2.82 -0.24 26.30
C VAL A 105 -4.19 -0.86 26.11
N THR A 106 -5.01 -0.83 27.17
CA THR A 106 -6.38 -1.34 27.17
C THR A 106 -7.45 -0.25 27.01
N SER A 107 -7.05 0.99 26.73
CA SER A 107 -7.97 2.13 26.50
C SER A 107 -8.22 2.36 25.00
N ASN A 108 -9.32 3.05 24.70
CA ASN A 108 -9.69 3.41 23.31
C ASN A 108 -8.75 4.43 22.65
N SER A 109 -7.77 4.97 23.34
CA SER A 109 -6.82 5.93 22.80
C SER A 109 -5.42 5.30 22.68
N ALA A 110 -5.18 4.56 21.63
CA ALA A 110 -3.87 4.04 21.27
C ALA A 110 -2.95 5.16 20.70
N SER A 111 -3.06 6.38 21.23
CA SER A 111 -2.23 7.51 20.82
C SER A 111 -0.90 7.48 21.55
N GLY A 112 0.17 7.74 20.81
CA GLY A 112 1.50 7.98 21.33
C GLY A 112 1.85 9.48 21.38
N GLU A 113 3.12 9.73 21.52
CA GLU A 113 3.72 11.07 21.54
C GLU A 113 4.82 11.16 20.49
N TYR A 114 4.97 12.31 19.84
CA TYR A 114 6.13 12.61 19.01
C TYR A 114 7.36 12.85 19.86
N ILE A 115 8.51 12.34 19.38
CA ILE A 115 9.83 12.54 19.97
C ILE A 115 10.80 13.09 18.91
N ASP A 116 11.99 13.50 19.31
CA ASP A 116 13.06 14.00 18.45
C ASP A 116 12.59 15.12 17.52
N ASP A 117 12.96 15.09 16.26
CA ASP A 117 12.57 16.10 15.26
C ASP A 117 11.08 16.04 14.85
N SER A 118 10.33 15.07 15.34
CA SER A 118 8.87 15.03 15.18
C SER A 118 8.12 15.94 16.14
N VAL A 119 8.75 16.40 17.21
CA VAL A 119 8.11 17.29 18.22
C VAL A 119 7.64 18.59 17.56
N GLY A 120 6.36 18.89 17.73
CA GLY A 120 5.72 20.08 17.15
C GLY A 120 5.19 19.88 15.73
N MET A 121 5.42 18.72 15.10
CA MET A 121 4.81 18.39 13.81
C MET A 121 3.36 17.97 13.98
N THR A 122 2.59 18.14 12.92
CA THR A 122 1.18 17.77 12.85
C THR A 122 0.93 16.87 11.65
N CYS A 123 0.21 15.77 11.86
CA CYS A 123 -0.37 14.97 10.80
C CYS A 123 -1.84 14.69 11.14
N THR A 124 -2.74 15.27 10.35
CA THR A 124 -4.18 15.07 10.46
C THR A 124 -4.73 14.60 9.13
N PRO A 125 -5.61 13.61 9.14
CA PRO A 125 -6.17 13.10 7.88
C PRO A 125 -7.04 14.12 7.18
N SER A 126 -7.10 14.05 5.84
CA SER A 126 -8.09 14.76 5.04
C SER A 126 -9.46 14.08 5.14
N THR A 127 -10.52 14.85 4.95
CA THR A 127 -11.87 14.34 4.68
C THR A 127 -12.21 14.51 3.20
N ASN A 128 -13.39 14.08 2.77
CA ASN A 128 -13.85 14.32 1.40
C ASN A 128 -14.03 15.82 1.05
N ALA A 129 -14.10 16.69 2.06
CA ALA A 129 -14.36 18.12 1.88
C ALA A 129 -13.20 19.02 2.34
N VAL A 130 -12.33 18.53 3.22
CA VAL A 130 -11.30 19.36 3.88
C VAL A 130 -9.95 18.63 3.80
N LEU A 131 -8.96 19.31 3.21
CA LEU A 131 -7.59 18.84 3.20
C LEU A 131 -7.04 18.81 4.64
N GLY A 132 -6.44 17.68 5.04
CA GLY A 132 -5.71 17.54 6.30
C GLY A 132 -4.37 18.26 6.26
N GLN A 133 -3.61 18.13 7.33
CA GLN A 133 -2.25 18.63 7.44
C GLN A 133 -1.27 17.46 7.50
N ASP A 134 -0.14 17.58 6.82
CA ASP A 134 0.94 16.59 6.88
C ASP A 134 2.30 17.27 6.81
N ASP A 135 2.87 17.58 7.98
CA ASP A 135 4.17 18.23 8.09
C ASP A 135 5.33 17.30 7.73
N PHE A 136 5.08 16.01 7.62
CA PHE A 136 6.06 15.01 7.20
C PHE A 136 6.21 14.92 5.67
N ALA A 137 5.14 15.10 4.91
CA ALA A 137 5.07 14.75 3.49
C ALA A 137 6.12 15.41 2.59
N PHE A 138 6.68 16.56 3.01
CA PHE A 138 7.73 17.27 2.28
C PHE A 138 9.13 17.11 2.88
N LYS A 139 9.29 16.29 3.93
CA LYS A 139 10.62 15.99 4.51
C LYS A 139 11.34 14.94 3.66
N PRO A 140 12.68 14.98 3.55
CA PRO A 140 13.46 14.04 2.74
C PRO A 140 13.13 12.56 2.99
N GLU A 141 12.86 12.20 4.24
CA GLU A 141 12.58 10.83 4.67
C GLU A 141 11.18 10.34 4.27
N PHE A 142 10.23 11.25 4.03
CA PHE A 142 8.82 10.94 3.80
C PHE A 142 8.33 11.31 2.41
N TRP A 143 9.05 12.19 1.69
CA TRP A 143 8.66 12.56 0.33
C TRP A 143 8.63 11.32 -0.57
N CYS A 144 7.55 11.16 -1.33
CA CYS A 144 7.34 10.03 -2.21
C CYS A 144 6.82 10.49 -3.59
N ILE A 145 7.09 9.67 -4.60
CA ILE A 145 6.73 9.92 -5.99
C ILE A 145 6.26 8.65 -6.67
N GLU A 146 5.34 8.76 -7.61
CA GLU A 146 4.86 7.63 -8.38
C GLU A 146 5.76 7.36 -9.58
N ALA A 147 5.93 6.08 -9.90
CA ALA A 147 6.68 5.64 -11.08
C ALA A 147 6.07 4.37 -11.67
N SER A 148 6.33 4.10 -12.94
CA SER A 148 6.07 2.79 -13.51
C SER A 148 7.38 2.08 -13.84
N GLY A 149 7.42 0.77 -13.57
CA GLY A 149 8.63 -0.02 -13.75
C GLY A 149 8.41 -1.52 -13.61
N GLU A 150 9.47 -2.27 -13.87
CA GLU A 150 9.49 -3.74 -13.73
C GLU A 150 10.65 -4.18 -12.84
N HIS A 151 10.42 -5.24 -12.07
CA HIS A 151 11.51 -5.91 -11.37
C HIS A 151 12.37 -6.71 -12.35
N ASN A 152 13.66 -6.61 -12.16
CA ASN A 152 14.64 -7.47 -12.81
C ASN A 152 14.81 -8.78 -12.02
N SER A 153 15.38 -9.80 -12.63
CA SER A 153 15.61 -11.09 -11.97
C SER A 153 16.61 -11.06 -10.81
N ASP A 154 17.44 -10.03 -10.77
CA ASP A 154 18.41 -9.75 -9.68
C ASP A 154 17.79 -9.03 -8.47
N GLY A 155 16.51 -8.65 -8.55
CA GLY A 155 15.79 -7.92 -7.50
C GLY A 155 15.89 -6.39 -7.62
N SER A 156 16.66 -5.86 -8.58
CA SER A 156 16.64 -4.43 -8.90
C SER A 156 15.36 -4.04 -9.65
N ILE A 157 15.16 -2.74 -9.87
CA ILE A 157 14.01 -2.22 -10.61
C ILE A 157 14.45 -1.37 -11.79
N THR A 158 13.81 -1.55 -12.94
CA THR A 158 13.94 -0.65 -14.10
C THR A 158 12.72 0.27 -14.15
N ILE A 159 12.95 1.58 -14.09
CA ILE A 159 11.90 2.61 -14.16
C ILE A 159 11.74 3.11 -15.60
N TYR A 160 10.50 3.12 -16.07
CA TYR A 160 10.12 3.53 -17.43
C TYR A 160 9.45 4.90 -17.49
N ALA A 161 8.66 5.26 -16.48
CA ALA A 161 8.06 6.58 -16.37
C ALA A 161 8.00 7.04 -14.92
N VAL A 162 8.05 8.37 -14.70
CA VAL A 162 8.10 9.01 -13.37
C VAL A 162 7.09 10.15 -13.33
N GLU A 163 6.28 10.21 -12.28
CA GLU A 163 5.39 11.34 -11.98
C GLU A 163 6.18 12.67 -12.01
N LEU A 164 5.55 13.74 -12.43
CA LEU A 164 6.14 15.07 -12.60
C LEU A 164 7.12 15.22 -13.79
N ILE A 165 7.62 14.12 -14.32
CA ILE A 165 8.54 14.12 -15.49
C ILE A 165 7.80 13.61 -16.73
N ASP A 166 7.07 12.52 -16.59
CA ASP A 166 6.29 11.89 -17.65
C ASP A 166 4.78 12.10 -17.42
N ASP A 167 3.96 11.74 -18.40
CA ASP A 167 2.51 11.80 -18.25
C ASP A 167 2.01 10.83 -17.17
N ILE A 168 1.23 11.33 -16.22
CA ILE A 168 0.69 10.54 -15.11
C ILE A 168 -0.20 9.37 -15.57
N ALA A 169 -0.89 9.52 -16.70
CA ALA A 169 -1.68 8.42 -17.27
C ALA A 169 -0.77 7.26 -17.74
N THR A 170 0.42 7.56 -18.25
CA THR A 170 1.45 6.56 -18.58
C THR A 170 1.96 5.87 -17.31
N VAL A 171 2.29 6.64 -16.27
CA VAL A 171 2.77 6.12 -14.97
C VAL A 171 1.76 5.14 -14.37
N ARG A 172 0.46 5.45 -14.42
CA ARG A 172 -0.62 4.69 -13.81
C ARG A 172 -1.30 3.68 -14.74
N SER A 173 -0.84 3.55 -15.98
CA SER A 173 -1.52 2.79 -17.05
C SER A 173 -1.66 1.29 -16.76
N GLY A 174 -0.80 0.70 -15.93
CA GLY A 174 -0.70 -0.73 -15.71
C GLY A 174 -0.06 -1.49 -16.90
N GLU A 175 0.52 -0.81 -17.86
CA GLU A 175 1.41 -1.44 -18.86
C GLU A 175 2.65 -2.00 -18.17
N HIS A 176 3.31 -1.14 -17.40
CA HIS A 176 4.26 -1.53 -16.36
C HIS A 176 3.62 -1.39 -14.98
N LEU A 177 4.20 -2.01 -13.96
CA LEU A 177 3.69 -1.94 -12.60
C LEU A 177 3.80 -0.50 -12.05
N THR A 178 2.74 -0.01 -11.44
CA THR A 178 2.73 1.31 -10.80
C THR A 178 3.24 1.20 -9.37
N TRP A 179 4.29 1.94 -9.07
CA TRP A 179 4.99 1.98 -7.80
C TRP A 179 4.88 3.33 -7.12
N VAL A 180 4.99 3.34 -5.82
CA VAL A 180 5.34 4.52 -5.02
C VAL A 180 6.78 4.35 -4.58
N LEU A 181 7.62 5.31 -4.96
CA LEU A 181 9.03 5.37 -4.61
C LEU A 181 9.21 6.31 -3.42
N GLN A 182 10.01 5.87 -2.46
CA GLN A 182 10.41 6.66 -1.28
C GLN A 182 11.87 6.37 -0.96
N LYS A 183 12.53 7.30 -0.25
CA LYS A 183 13.91 7.08 0.19
C LYS A 183 14.04 5.78 1.00
N ASN A 184 15.09 5.01 0.72
CA ASN A 184 15.46 3.84 1.51
C ASN A 184 16.13 4.31 2.81
N THR A 185 15.31 4.67 3.78
CA THR A 185 15.72 5.22 5.07
C THR A 185 16.23 4.14 6.03
N TYR A 186 16.90 4.56 7.09
CA TYR A 186 17.19 3.74 8.26
C TYR A 186 16.07 3.90 9.28
N TRP A 187 15.61 2.81 9.86
CA TRP A 187 14.57 2.82 10.89
C TRP A 187 14.89 1.86 12.02
N HIS A 188 14.30 2.14 13.19
CA HIS A 188 14.56 1.40 14.41
C HIS A 188 13.31 1.30 15.25
N GLU A 189 13.08 0.13 15.83
CA GLU A 189 12.06 -0.10 16.85
C GLU A 189 12.73 -0.68 18.10
N TYR A 190 12.30 -0.23 19.26
CA TYR A 190 12.71 -0.80 20.54
C TYR A 190 11.66 -0.52 21.62
N THR A 191 11.75 -1.26 22.74
CA THR A 191 10.90 -1.02 23.91
C THR A 191 11.72 -0.51 25.08
N SER A 192 11.23 0.50 25.75
CA SER A 192 11.82 1.05 26.97
C SER A 192 10.75 1.72 27.82
N GLU A 193 10.87 1.62 29.14
CA GLU A 193 10.04 2.34 30.12
C GLU A 193 8.52 2.23 29.89
N GLY A 194 8.04 1.10 29.37
CA GLY A 194 6.62 0.88 29.10
C GLY A 194 6.13 1.44 27.75
N TYR A 195 7.05 1.84 26.88
CA TYR A 195 6.76 2.35 25.56
C TYR A 195 7.41 1.53 24.46
N HIS A 196 6.78 1.49 23.30
CA HIS A 196 7.33 1.06 22.02
C HIS A 196 7.77 2.31 21.26
N PHE A 197 9.05 2.42 20.98
CA PHE A 197 9.67 3.52 20.24
C PHE A 197 9.81 3.12 18.78
N VAL A 198 9.55 4.06 17.88
CA VAL A 198 9.75 3.94 16.44
C VAL A 198 10.46 5.18 15.95
N GLU A 199 11.58 5.02 15.29
CA GLU A 199 12.43 6.11 14.80
C GLU A 199 12.83 5.90 13.34
N LEU A 200 13.04 6.99 12.59
CA LEU A 200 13.41 7.01 11.18
C LEU A 200 14.41 8.12 10.89
N LYS A 201 15.42 7.84 10.05
CA LYS A 201 16.43 8.83 9.61
C LYS A 201 17.03 8.49 8.25
N SER A 202 17.66 9.48 7.59
CA SER A 202 18.41 9.28 6.35
C SER A 202 19.86 8.88 6.58
N THR A 203 20.46 9.29 7.70
CA THR A 203 21.90 9.08 7.98
C THR A 203 22.20 7.62 8.26
N PRO A 204 23.30 7.07 7.68
CA PRO A 204 23.70 5.69 7.88
C PRO A 204 23.90 5.33 9.36
N ASP A 205 23.37 4.16 9.75
CA ASP A 205 23.57 3.59 11.07
C ASP A 205 23.56 2.06 10.97
N LYS A 206 24.62 1.41 11.43
CA LYS A 206 24.77 -0.05 11.36
C LYS A 206 23.87 -0.81 12.34
N THR A 207 23.31 -0.13 13.32
CA THR A 207 22.42 -0.71 14.34
C THR A 207 20.94 -0.58 13.97
N TRP A 208 20.64 0.21 12.93
CA TRP A 208 19.30 0.42 12.41
C TRP A 208 19.05 -0.42 11.16
N HIS A 209 17.80 -0.77 10.92
CA HIS A 209 17.40 -1.53 9.74
C HIS A 209 17.28 -0.62 8.51
N ARG A 210 17.56 -1.17 7.34
CA ARG A 210 17.11 -0.62 6.06
C ARG A 210 15.90 -1.44 5.57
N TRP A 211 15.13 -0.85 4.68
CA TRP A 211 13.99 -1.53 4.09
C TRP A 211 14.47 -2.66 3.17
N PRO A 212 14.07 -3.92 3.41
CA PRO A 212 14.51 -5.05 2.59
C PRO A 212 14.16 -4.90 1.11
N GLN A 213 13.03 -4.28 0.79
CA GLN A 213 12.61 -4.01 -0.59
C GLN A 213 13.52 -3.01 -1.33
N GLY A 214 14.48 -2.40 -0.70
CA GLY A 214 15.52 -1.58 -1.31
C GLY A 214 16.88 -2.29 -1.43
N THR A 215 16.91 -3.64 -1.35
CA THR A 215 18.15 -4.42 -1.48
C THR A 215 17.97 -5.47 -2.57
N SER A 216 18.90 -5.55 -3.51
CA SER A 216 18.94 -6.59 -4.54
C SER A 216 19.49 -7.92 -4.00
N LYS A 217 19.30 -9.03 -4.74
CA LYS A 217 19.73 -10.38 -4.33
C LYS A 217 21.24 -10.52 -4.13
N ASP A 218 22.04 -9.69 -4.78
CA ASP A 218 23.50 -9.63 -4.63
C ASP A 218 23.95 -8.80 -3.43
N GLY A 219 23.01 -8.23 -2.66
CA GLY A 219 23.27 -7.37 -1.52
C GLY A 219 23.46 -5.89 -1.88
N THR A 220 23.30 -5.49 -3.14
CA THR A 220 23.33 -4.09 -3.54
C THR A 220 22.16 -3.34 -2.91
N VAL A 221 22.46 -2.29 -2.16
CA VAL A 221 21.47 -1.45 -1.49
C VAL A 221 21.17 -0.23 -2.36
N HIS A 222 19.91 -0.07 -2.74
CA HIS A 222 19.39 1.06 -3.53
C HIS A 222 19.02 2.23 -2.62
N GLU A 223 19.05 3.44 -3.16
CA GLU A 223 18.75 4.66 -2.42
C GLU A 223 17.24 4.92 -2.27
N PHE A 224 16.41 4.17 -2.99
CA PHE A 224 14.97 4.20 -2.85
C PHE A 224 14.36 2.81 -2.70
N ILE A 225 13.18 2.76 -2.12
CA ILE A 225 12.32 1.59 -2.08
C ILE A 225 11.13 1.81 -3.03
N ALA A 226 10.57 0.71 -3.52
CA ALA A 226 9.37 0.73 -4.36
C ALA A 226 8.29 -0.15 -3.72
N ASN A 227 7.17 0.46 -3.37
CA ASN A 227 5.97 -0.23 -2.90
C ASN A 227 4.88 -0.19 -3.97
N PRO A 228 4.11 -1.26 -4.20
CA PRO A 228 3.01 -1.22 -5.15
C PRO A 228 1.96 -0.19 -4.70
N LYS A 229 1.54 0.68 -5.64
CA LYS A 229 0.57 1.73 -5.33
C LYS A 229 -0.83 1.19 -5.06
N TYR A 230 -1.23 0.10 -5.74
CA TYR A 230 -2.58 -0.43 -5.75
C TYR A 230 -2.62 -1.94 -5.50
N TYR A 231 -3.81 -2.44 -5.21
CA TYR A 231 -4.12 -3.86 -5.37
C TYR A 231 -3.94 -4.28 -6.83
N ALA A 232 -3.70 -5.58 -7.04
CA ALA A 232 -3.54 -6.12 -8.38
C ALA A 232 -4.86 -6.10 -9.16
N GLY A 233 -4.75 -5.76 -10.44
CA GLY A 233 -5.79 -5.87 -11.44
C GLY A 233 -5.34 -6.69 -12.64
N MET A 234 -6.24 -6.86 -13.61
CA MET A 234 -5.93 -7.49 -14.89
C MET A 234 -6.01 -6.47 -16.02
N LYS A 235 -5.00 -6.41 -16.87
CA LYS A 235 -5.01 -5.63 -18.11
C LYS A 235 -4.61 -6.53 -19.27
N ASP A 236 -5.44 -6.60 -20.29
CA ASP A 236 -5.22 -7.41 -21.50
C ASP A 236 -4.81 -8.87 -21.21
N GLY A 237 -5.46 -9.45 -20.18
CA GLY A 237 -5.20 -10.84 -19.75
C GLY A 237 -3.95 -11.03 -18.88
N THR A 238 -3.21 -9.96 -18.58
CA THR A 238 -2.00 -10.00 -17.75
C THR A 238 -2.26 -9.33 -16.39
N ILE A 239 -1.80 -9.97 -15.32
CA ILE A 239 -1.85 -9.37 -13.98
C ILE A 239 -0.91 -8.18 -13.89
N THR A 240 -1.38 -7.10 -13.27
CA THR A 240 -0.63 -5.84 -13.19
C THR A 240 -1.05 -5.01 -11.98
N VAL A 241 -0.32 -3.90 -11.77
CA VAL A 241 -0.67 -2.81 -10.84
C VAL A 241 -0.87 -1.55 -11.68
N GLY A 242 -2.08 -1.04 -11.72
CA GLY A 242 -2.45 0.16 -12.48
C GLY A 242 -3.75 0.74 -11.97
N THR A 243 -4.10 1.95 -12.40
CA THR A 243 -5.34 2.61 -12.00
C THR A 243 -6.56 2.06 -12.74
N ASN A 244 -7.72 2.21 -12.12
CA ASN A 244 -9.03 1.90 -12.70
C ASN A 244 -9.23 0.43 -13.11
N LEU A 245 -8.54 -0.49 -12.46
CA LEU A 245 -8.66 -1.93 -12.71
C LEU A 245 -9.52 -2.60 -11.64
N PRO A 246 -10.43 -3.52 -12.03
CA PRO A 246 -11.08 -4.39 -11.07
C PRO A 246 -10.04 -5.16 -10.27
N THR A 247 -10.17 -5.15 -8.95
CA THR A 247 -9.29 -5.91 -8.07
C THR A 247 -9.40 -7.41 -8.37
N VAL A 248 -8.26 -8.11 -8.48
CA VAL A 248 -8.22 -9.57 -8.67
C VAL A 248 -8.61 -10.24 -7.37
N ASN A 249 -9.87 -10.62 -7.28
CA ASN A 249 -10.47 -11.40 -6.19
C ASN A 249 -10.95 -12.77 -6.72
N PHE A 250 -11.67 -13.56 -5.91
CA PHE A 250 -12.07 -14.94 -6.22
C PHE A 250 -10.88 -15.84 -6.56
N THR A 251 -9.71 -15.56 -6.00
CA THR A 251 -8.50 -16.34 -6.22
C THR A 251 -7.87 -16.75 -4.89
N SER A 252 -7.16 -17.87 -4.88
CA SER A 252 -6.43 -18.36 -3.71
C SER A 252 -5.00 -17.82 -3.68
N HIS A 253 -4.32 -17.95 -2.55
CA HIS A 253 -2.88 -17.69 -2.46
C HIS A 253 -2.09 -18.45 -3.54
N GLN A 254 -2.31 -19.77 -3.67
CA GLN A 254 -1.65 -20.62 -4.64
C GLN A 254 -1.85 -20.13 -6.09
N SER A 255 -3.11 -19.87 -6.44
CA SER A 255 -3.47 -19.39 -7.78
C SER A 255 -2.93 -17.97 -8.02
N GLY A 256 -2.87 -17.14 -6.99
CA GLY A 256 -2.31 -15.80 -7.04
C GLY A 256 -0.81 -15.82 -7.36
N VAL A 257 -0.05 -16.63 -6.63
CA VAL A 257 1.39 -16.81 -6.92
C VAL A 257 1.60 -17.33 -8.35
N ALA A 258 0.82 -18.34 -8.76
CA ALA A 258 0.91 -18.88 -10.12
C ALA A 258 0.54 -17.84 -11.20
N LEU A 259 -0.40 -16.94 -10.90
CA LEU A 259 -0.79 -15.87 -11.82
C LEU A 259 0.33 -14.83 -11.96
N TRP A 260 0.96 -14.39 -10.87
CA TRP A 260 2.10 -13.50 -10.90
C TRP A 260 3.31 -14.09 -11.61
N ARG A 261 3.56 -15.40 -11.46
CA ARG A 261 4.63 -16.13 -12.20
C ARG A 261 4.47 -16.05 -13.71
N LYS A 262 3.25 -15.88 -14.23
CA LYS A 262 3.03 -15.69 -15.67
C LYS A 262 3.56 -14.35 -16.18
N ARG A 263 3.60 -13.31 -15.33
CA ARG A 263 4.22 -12.03 -15.66
C ARG A 263 5.76 -12.12 -15.64
N GLY A 264 6.32 -12.88 -14.72
CA GLY A 264 7.75 -13.10 -14.60
C GLY A 264 8.08 -13.99 -13.40
N SER A 265 9.14 -14.81 -13.52
CA SER A 265 9.53 -15.74 -12.47
C SER A 265 9.94 -15.07 -11.16
N GLN A 266 10.31 -13.79 -11.19
CA GLN A 266 10.67 -12.96 -10.04
C GLN A 266 9.46 -12.46 -9.23
N TYR A 267 8.22 -12.63 -9.73
CA TYR A 267 7.01 -12.15 -9.05
C TYR A 267 6.28 -13.26 -8.30
N SER A 268 5.73 -12.96 -7.13
CA SER A 268 4.83 -13.88 -6.40
C SER A 268 3.55 -13.21 -5.90
N GLY A 269 3.51 -11.90 -5.77
CA GLY A 269 2.40 -11.11 -5.24
C GLY A 269 2.81 -10.23 -4.06
N ALA A 270 1.84 -9.80 -3.25
CA ALA A 270 2.10 -8.90 -2.15
C ALA A 270 3.05 -9.49 -1.11
N SER A 271 3.92 -8.64 -0.59
CA SER A 271 4.91 -8.98 0.44
C SER A 271 4.49 -8.44 1.81
N GLY A 272 4.88 -9.16 2.87
CA GLY A 272 4.80 -8.69 4.24
C GLY A 272 5.52 -7.36 4.50
N ASN A 273 6.56 -7.07 3.71
CA ASN A 273 7.29 -5.80 3.74
C ASN A 273 6.38 -4.58 3.57
N LEU A 274 5.38 -4.65 2.67
CA LEU A 274 4.40 -3.57 2.49
C LEU A 274 3.62 -3.30 3.76
N ILE A 275 3.21 -4.36 4.46
CA ILE A 275 2.46 -4.23 5.71
C ILE A 275 3.32 -3.60 6.81
N LYS A 276 4.58 -4.04 6.92
CA LYS A 276 5.53 -3.47 7.88
C LYS A 276 5.81 -1.99 7.58
N PHE A 277 5.99 -1.64 6.30
CA PHE A 277 6.17 -0.26 5.88
C PHE A 277 4.97 0.62 6.27
N LEU A 278 3.74 0.19 5.99
CA LEU A 278 2.53 0.94 6.35
C LEU A 278 2.36 1.05 7.88
N ASP A 279 2.69 0.01 8.64
CA ASP A 279 2.66 0.02 10.11
C ASP A 279 3.62 1.07 10.68
N ILE A 280 4.86 1.10 10.20
CA ILE A 280 5.87 2.09 10.63
C ILE A 280 5.46 3.51 10.23
N MET A 281 5.00 3.72 8.98
CA MET A 281 4.56 5.04 8.52
C MET A 281 3.34 5.54 9.31
N MET A 282 2.42 4.64 9.67
CA MET A 282 1.27 4.99 10.50
C MET A 282 1.70 5.44 11.90
N LYS A 283 2.61 4.71 12.52
CA LYS A 283 3.15 5.04 13.84
C LYS A 283 3.88 6.38 13.83
N LEU A 284 4.76 6.59 12.86
CA LEU A 284 5.58 7.82 12.76
C LEU A 284 4.74 9.06 12.47
N LYS A 285 3.80 8.98 11.50
CA LYS A 285 3.06 10.17 11.05
C LYS A 285 1.89 10.53 11.95
N TYR A 286 1.25 9.55 12.56
CA TYR A 286 0.03 9.78 13.35
C TYR A 286 0.21 9.52 14.84
N ALA A 287 1.37 9.04 15.27
CA ALA A 287 1.60 8.59 16.64
C ALA A 287 0.49 7.63 17.14
N LYS A 288 0.11 6.67 16.29
CA LYS A 288 -0.94 5.68 16.54
C LYS A 288 -0.40 4.28 16.29
N LYS A 289 -0.84 3.30 17.08
CA LYS A 289 -0.48 1.88 16.91
C LYS A 289 -1.14 1.25 15.69
N GLY A 290 -2.23 1.82 15.19
CA GLY A 290 -2.95 1.33 14.01
C GLY A 290 -3.80 2.43 13.39
N ASN A 291 -4.31 2.17 12.20
CA ASN A 291 -5.01 3.17 11.39
C ASN A 291 -6.51 3.28 11.67
N SER A 292 -7.11 2.32 12.37
CA SER A 292 -8.53 2.36 12.74
C SER A 292 -8.82 3.60 13.60
N GLY A 293 -9.88 4.33 13.27
CA GLY A 293 -10.20 5.62 13.88
C GLY A 293 -9.35 6.80 13.37
N THR A 294 -8.49 6.56 12.38
CA THR A 294 -7.65 7.61 11.76
C THR A 294 -7.78 7.57 10.25
N ILE A 295 -7.39 6.46 9.59
CA ILE A 295 -7.61 6.19 8.17
C ILE A 295 -8.34 4.85 8.09
N GLU A 296 -9.67 4.88 8.11
CA GLU A 296 -10.48 3.65 8.24
C GLU A 296 -10.38 2.72 7.02
N GLY A 297 -10.13 3.27 5.84
CA GLY A 297 -10.26 2.51 4.61
C GLY A 297 -11.69 2.05 4.35
N CYS A 298 -11.89 1.11 3.44
CA CYS A 298 -13.18 0.52 3.14
C CYS A 298 -13.45 -0.67 4.08
N SER A 299 -13.82 -0.37 5.31
CA SER A 299 -14.04 -1.34 6.40
C SER A 299 -15.50 -1.45 6.85
N ASN A 300 -16.35 -0.51 6.42
CA ASN A 300 -17.77 -0.45 6.79
C ASN A 300 -18.63 0.02 5.61
N TYR A 301 -18.58 -0.72 4.50
CA TYR A 301 -19.33 -0.42 3.27
C TYR A 301 -20.06 -1.65 2.75
N ASN A 302 -20.70 -2.40 3.65
CA ASN A 302 -21.38 -3.66 3.38
C ASN A 302 -22.87 -3.45 3.19
N TRP A 303 -23.36 -3.43 1.95
CA TRP A 303 -24.78 -3.34 1.65
C TRP A 303 -25.17 -4.22 0.45
N GLN A 304 -26.41 -4.69 0.45
CA GLN A 304 -27.05 -5.43 -0.62
C GLN A 304 -28.51 -4.99 -0.70
N TYR A 305 -28.99 -4.64 -1.90
CA TYR A 305 -30.33 -4.13 -2.11
C TYR A 305 -31.01 -4.87 -3.25
N THR A 306 -32.25 -5.30 -3.01
CA THR A 306 -33.12 -5.85 -4.05
C THR A 306 -33.85 -4.71 -4.71
N THR A 307 -33.91 -4.69 -6.06
CA THR A 307 -34.65 -3.65 -6.77
C THR A 307 -36.17 -3.77 -6.53
N PRO A 308 -36.86 -2.67 -6.21
CA PRO A 308 -38.33 -2.65 -6.14
C PRO A 308 -39.00 -2.61 -7.52
N VAL A 309 -38.26 -2.25 -8.58
CA VAL A 309 -38.77 -2.03 -9.93
C VAL A 309 -37.98 -2.83 -10.94
N GLY A 310 -38.65 -3.53 -11.86
CA GLY A 310 -38.06 -4.18 -13.02
C GLY A 310 -37.98 -3.23 -14.22
N GLU A 311 -36.84 -3.27 -14.93
CA GLU A 311 -36.63 -2.52 -16.18
C GLU A 311 -35.98 -3.43 -17.22
N THR A 312 -36.18 -3.13 -18.51
CA THR A 312 -35.63 -3.91 -19.63
C THR A 312 -34.66 -3.06 -20.44
N GLY A 313 -33.53 -3.63 -20.83
CA GLY A 313 -32.56 -3.01 -21.74
C GLY A 313 -31.84 -1.77 -21.14
N VAL A 314 -31.52 -1.80 -19.85
CA VAL A 314 -30.94 -0.64 -19.11
C VAL A 314 -29.49 -0.88 -18.68
N GLU A 315 -28.77 0.19 -18.40
CA GLU A 315 -27.46 0.17 -17.70
C GLU A 315 -27.59 0.69 -16.26
N ARG A 316 -28.74 0.46 -15.62
CA ARG A 316 -29.01 0.92 -14.27
C ARG A 316 -29.84 -0.08 -13.47
N ILE A 317 -29.88 0.13 -12.16
CA ILE A 317 -30.81 -0.57 -11.28
C ILE A 317 -31.49 0.46 -10.37
N ILE A 318 -32.77 0.25 -10.11
CA ILE A 318 -33.57 1.11 -9.25
C ILE A 318 -33.44 0.62 -7.80
N VAL A 319 -33.21 1.55 -6.87
CA VAL A 319 -33.25 1.30 -5.43
C VAL A 319 -34.11 2.37 -4.75
N THR A 320 -34.55 2.14 -3.51
CA THR A 320 -35.25 3.19 -2.76
C THR A 320 -34.33 4.39 -2.53
N THR A 321 -34.90 5.59 -2.35
CA THR A 321 -34.13 6.81 -2.07
C THR A 321 -33.23 6.63 -0.84
N ALA A 322 -33.72 5.97 0.22
CA ALA A 322 -32.94 5.69 1.43
C ALA A 322 -31.75 4.74 1.16
N GLN A 323 -31.93 3.74 0.30
CA GLN A 323 -30.84 2.85 -0.12
C GLN A 323 -29.82 3.58 -1.00
N GLY A 324 -30.30 4.41 -1.93
CA GLY A 324 -29.45 5.23 -2.80
C GLY A 324 -28.50 6.15 -2.02
N ALA A 325 -28.95 6.69 -0.89
CA ALA A 325 -28.12 7.54 -0.02
C ALA A 325 -26.88 6.83 0.58
N ASN A 326 -26.88 5.48 0.62
CA ASN A 326 -25.74 4.69 1.10
C ASN A 326 -24.76 4.32 -0.02
N ILE A 327 -25.12 4.57 -1.29
CA ILE A 327 -24.29 4.20 -2.43
C ILE A 327 -23.37 5.37 -2.81
N LYS A 328 -22.13 5.07 -3.17
CA LYS A 328 -21.15 6.08 -3.58
C LYS A 328 -20.84 5.95 -5.07
N VAL A 329 -20.78 7.07 -5.76
CA VAL A 329 -20.27 7.15 -7.13
C VAL A 329 -18.80 6.70 -7.13
N GLY A 330 -18.41 5.90 -8.12
CA GLY A 330 -17.07 5.31 -8.22
C GLY A 330 -16.87 4.03 -7.41
N SER A 331 -17.82 3.67 -6.51
CA SER A 331 -17.74 2.38 -5.81
C SER A 331 -18.00 1.21 -6.76
N THR A 332 -17.47 0.05 -6.43
CA THR A 332 -17.61 -1.17 -7.23
C THR A 332 -18.83 -1.98 -6.79
N VAL A 333 -19.53 -2.52 -7.76
CA VAL A 333 -20.75 -3.33 -7.53
C VAL A 333 -20.79 -4.58 -8.41
N ILE A 334 -21.61 -5.53 -7.97
CA ILE A 334 -22.15 -6.62 -8.79
C ILE A 334 -23.67 -6.51 -8.84
N ILE A 335 -24.27 -6.99 -9.93
CA ILE A 335 -25.72 -7.11 -10.09
C ILE A 335 -26.04 -8.51 -10.60
N GLY A 336 -27.04 -9.14 -10.01
CA GLY A 336 -27.47 -10.45 -10.43
C GLY A 336 -28.81 -10.86 -9.84
N LYS A 337 -29.20 -12.09 -10.15
CA LYS A 337 -30.46 -12.68 -9.69
C LYS A 337 -30.21 -13.52 -8.45
N LYS A 338 -30.99 -13.27 -7.43
CA LYS A 338 -30.86 -13.88 -6.12
C LYS A 338 -31.27 -15.37 -6.07
N GLY A 339 -31.18 -16.17 -6.99
CA GLY A 339 -31.49 -17.60 -7.14
C GLY A 339 -31.50 -18.50 -5.89
N GLY A 340 -31.93 -17.99 -4.72
CA GLY A 340 -31.91 -18.68 -3.44
C GLY A 340 -30.70 -18.38 -2.55
N SER A 341 -29.72 -17.63 -3.07
CA SER A 341 -28.52 -17.20 -2.34
C SER A 341 -28.38 -15.68 -2.38
N THR A 342 -27.81 -15.10 -1.35
CA THR A 342 -27.35 -13.70 -1.30
C THR A 342 -25.84 -13.61 -1.14
N ASP A 343 -25.14 -14.74 -1.22
CA ASP A 343 -23.68 -14.76 -1.17
C ASP A 343 -23.11 -14.15 -2.48
N ARG A 344 -22.28 -13.11 -2.35
CA ARG A 344 -21.58 -12.47 -3.46
C ARG A 344 -20.61 -13.42 -4.20
N GLY A 345 -20.22 -14.52 -3.58
CA GLY A 345 -19.46 -15.61 -4.18
C GLY A 345 -20.25 -16.42 -5.20
N ASP A 346 -21.58 -16.43 -5.08
CA ASP A 346 -22.46 -17.13 -6.03
C ASP A 346 -22.43 -16.44 -7.41
N SER A 347 -22.29 -17.23 -8.46
CA SER A 347 -22.29 -16.74 -9.84
C SER A 347 -23.60 -16.06 -10.23
N ALA A 348 -24.74 -16.48 -9.66
CA ALA A 348 -26.04 -15.86 -9.90
C ALA A 348 -26.08 -14.40 -9.44
N MET A 349 -25.37 -14.06 -8.34
CA MET A 349 -25.32 -12.71 -7.79
C MET A 349 -24.52 -11.70 -8.65
N ARG A 350 -23.78 -12.17 -9.63
CA ARG A 350 -22.99 -11.37 -10.59
C ARG A 350 -23.30 -11.70 -12.05
N SER A 351 -24.45 -12.30 -12.31
CA SER A 351 -24.84 -12.79 -13.64
C SER A 351 -25.18 -11.69 -14.64
N LEU A 352 -25.52 -10.49 -14.18
CA LEU A 352 -25.87 -9.35 -15.03
C LEU A 352 -24.73 -8.34 -15.12
N VAL A 353 -24.12 -8.00 -14.00
CA VAL A 353 -22.98 -7.08 -13.90
C VAL A 353 -21.96 -7.66 -12.94
N SER A 354 -20.70 -7.69 -13.33
CA SER A 354 -19.62 -8.19 -12.49
C SER A 354 -18.51 -7.15 -12.36
N MET A 355 -18.24 -6.72 -11.13
CA MET A 355 -17.14 -5.81 -10.78
C MET A 355 -17.11 -4.55 -11.65
N LYS A 356 -18.21 -3.80 -11.69
CA LYS A 356 -18.31 -2.53 -12.41
C LYS A 356 -18.50 -1.36 -11.46
N LYS A 357 -18.15 -0.15 -11.90
CA LYS A 357 -18.30 1.06 -11.09
C LYS A 357 -19.70 1.66 -11.18
N VAL A 358 -20.16 2.23 -10.08
CA VAL A 358 -21.29 3.16 -10.08
C VAL A 358 -20.86 4.43 -10.80
N LYS A 359 -21.55 4.76 -11.91
CA LYS A 359 -21.26 5.92 -12.76
C LYS A 359 -21.91 7.19 -12.22
N SER A 360 -23.18 7.12 -11.85
CA SER A 360 -23.95 8.23 -11.28
C SER A 360 -25.14 7.72 -10.46
N LEU A 361 -25.67 8.58 -9.62
CA LEU A 361 -26.89 8.39 -8.84
C LEU A 361 -27.87 9.49 -9.23
N GLU A 362 -29.08 9.13 -9.66
CA GLU A 362 -30.07 10.09 -10.16
C GLU A 362 -31.42 9.85 -9.49
N PRO A 363 -32.10 10.89 -9.02
CA PRO A 363 -33.47 10.75 -8.55
C PRO A 363 -34.40 10.41 -9.74
N VAL A 364 -35.31 9.49 -9.53
CA VAL A 364 -36.32 9.09 -10.53
C VAL A 364 -37.65 8.87 -9.84
N THR A 365 -38.75 9.25 -10.52
CA THR A 365 -40.10 8.98 -10.05
C THR A 365 -40.73 7.94 -10.96
N ILE A 366 -41.23 6.85 -10.40
CA ILE A 366 -41.93 5.76 -11.11
C ILE A 366 -43.23 5.51 -10.34
N ASP A 367 -44.36 5.56 -11.03
CA ASP A 367 -45.70 5.40 -10.44
C ASP A 367 -45.91 6.24 -9.17
N ASP A 368 -45.62 7.54 -9.27
CA ASP A 368 -45.70 8.54 -8.18
C ASP A 368 -44.79 8.26 -6.96
N THR A 369 -43.90 7.27 -7.05
CA THR A 369 -42.95 6.92 -5.98
C THR A 369 -41.55 7.38 -6.36
N SER A 370 -40.85 8.05 -5.40
CA SER A 370 -39.49 8.51 -5.59
C SER A 370 -38.47 7.40 -5.28
N TYR A 371 -37.53 7.20 -6.18
CA TYR A 371 -36.45 6.24 -6.12
C TYR A 371 -35.08 6.87 -6.47
N THR A 372 -34.02 6.10 -6.35
CA THR A 372 -32.71 6.41 -6.92
C THR A 372 -32.37 5.42 -8.03
N ALA A 373 -32.07 5.93 -9.22
CA ALA A 373 -31.47 5.16 -10.29
C ALA A 373 -29.94 5.11 -10.08
N VAL A 374 -29.41 3.90 -9.95
CA VAL A 374 -27.97 3.63 -9.83
C VAL A 374 -27.46 3.27 -11.22
N ASN A 375 -26.87 4.23 -11.91
CA ASN A 375 -26.29 4.05 -13.24
C ASN A 375 -24.92 3.37 -13.14
N ILE A 376 -24.67 2.37 -14.00
CA ILE A 376 -23.46 1.53 -13.97
C ILE A 376 -22.59 1.85 -15.18
N ASP A 377 -21.28 1.93 -14.98
CA ASP A 377 -20.30 2.00 -16.07
C ASP A 377 -20.09 0.61 -16.69
N ASN A 378 -21.06 0.17 -17.50
CA ASN A 378 -21.09 -1.18 -18.09
C ASN A 378 -20.66 -1.20 -19.56
N GLY A 379 -20.11 -0.10 -20.07
CA GLY A 379 -19.56 -0.02 -21.42
C GLY A 379 -20.59 -0.18 -22.54
N GLY A 380 -21.84 0.28 -22.33
CA GLY A 380 -22.93 0.18 -23.28
C GLY A 380 -23.66 -1.18 -23.27
N THR A 381 -23.24 -2.10 -22.41
CA THR A 381 -23.93 -3.40 -22.29
C THR A 381 -25.13 -3.28 -21.38
N THR A 382 -26.31 -3.45 -21.94
CA THR A 382 -27.59 -3.39 -21.22
C THR A 382 -27.95 -4.73 -20.58
N PHE A 383 -28.82 -4.68 -19.57
CA PHE A 383 -29.38 -5.86 -18.90
C PHE A 383 -30.81 -5.61 -18.44
N ASP A 384 -31.52 -6.70 -18.11
CA ASP A 384 -32.87 -6.67 -17.59
C ASP A 384 -32.89 -6.90 -16.10
N THR A 385 -33.62 -6.09 -15.35
CA THR A 385 -33.90 -6.27 -13.93
C THR A 385 -35.29 -6.77 -13.68
N VAL A 386 -35.48 -7.54 -12.61
CA VAL A 386 -36.79 -8.07 -12.19
C VAL A 386 -37.05 -7.62 -10.77
N ALA A 387 -38.19 -6.98 -10.56
CA ALA A 387 -38.64 -6.50 -9.26
C ALA A 387 -38.62 -7.63 -8.22
N SER A 388 -38.10 -7.35 -7.04
CA SER A 388 -37.97 -8.28 -5.91
C SER A 388 -37.03 -9.49 -6.13
N GLU A 389 -36.38 -9.62 -7.31
CA GLU A 389 -35.45 -10.71 -7.62
C GLU A 389 -34.02 -10.23 -7.92
N THR A 390 -33.89 -9.12 -8.66
CA THR A 390 -32.56 -8.59 -9.00
C THR A 390 -31.97 -7.81 -7.83
N MET A 391 -30.70 -8.10 -7.51
CA MET A 391 -29.97 -7.46 -6.42
C MET A 391 -28.73 -6.74 -6.94
N ILE A 392 -28.43 -5.60 -6.32
CA ILE A 392 -27.13 -4.93 -6.40
C ILE A 392 -26.40 -5.09 -5.05
N SER A 393 -25.09 -5.30 -5.10
CA SER A 393 -24.26 -5.50 -3.91
C SER A 393 -22.95 -4.74 -4.01
N SER A 394 -22.51 -4.14 -2.90
CA SER A 394 -21.17 -3.55 -2.79
C SER A 394 -20.07 -4.60 -2.92
N MET A 395 -18.94 -4.22 -3.54
CA MET A 395 -17.76 -5.05 -3.74
C MET A 395 -16.50 -4.26 -3.39
N PRO A 396 -15.34 -4.93 -3.21
CA PRO A 396 -14.06 -4.26 -3.10
C PRO A 396 -13.82 -3.30 -4.27
N TYR A 397 -13.31 -2.11 -3.98
CA TYR A 397 -13.11 -1.05 -4.97
C TYR A 397 -12.14 -1.45 -6.07
N HIS A 398 -12.34 -0.89 -7.27
CA HIS A 398 -11.28 -0.84 -8.27
C HIS A 398 -10.10 -0.04 -7.73
N SER A 399 -8.90 -0.36 -8.25
CA SER A 399 -7.70 0.43 -7.97
C SER A 399 -7.86 1.89 -8.45
N GLY A 400 -7.17 2.81 -7.78
CA GLY A 400 -7.10 4.22 -8.20
C GLY A 400 -8.30 5.06 -7.80
N TYR A 401 -9.15 4.61 -6.89
CA TYR A 401 -10.22 5.44 -6.35
C TYR A 401 -9.68 6.74 -5.74
N ASN A 402 -8.51 6.66 -5.10
CA ASN A 402 -7.86 7.78 -4.43
C ASN A 402 -7.03 8.70 -5.35
N ASP A 403 -6.94 8.44 -6.65
CA ASP A 403 -6.07 9.20 -7.56
C ASP A 403 -6.49 10.66 -7.76
N ASN A 404 -7.75 10.97 -7.48
CA ASN A 404 -8.34 12.30 -7.68
C ASN A 404 -9.03 12.85 -6.43
N VAL A 405 -8.70 12.34 -5.24
CA VAL A 405 -9.24 12.83 -3.97
C VAL A 405 -8.30 13.83 -3.30
N LEU A 406 -8.77 14.54 -2.28
CA LEU A 406 -7.91 15.39 -1.46
C LEU A 406 -6.78 14.56 -0.85
N GLY A 407 -5.55 15.06 -0.93
CA GLY A 407 -4.36 14.37 -0.45
C GLY A 407 -3.79 13.31 -1.39
N TYR A 408 -4.26 13.21 -2.64
CA TYR A 408 -3.71 12.30 -3.65
C TYR A 408 -2.22 12.57 -3.97
N ASP A 409 -1.75 13.77 -3.75
CA ASP A 409 -0.38 14.24 -3.97
C ASP A 409 0.62 13.81 -2.87
N GLY A 410 0.17 13.02 -1.90
CA GLY A 410 0.98 12.56 -0.76
C GLY A 410 0.74 13.35 0.52
N SER A 411 -0.09 14.41 0.49
CA SER A 411 -0.60 15.04 1.71
C SER A 411 -1.60 14.12 2.42
N ALA A 412 -1.96 14.48 3.65
CA ALA A 412 -2.81 13.62 4.48
C ALA A 412 -4.18 13.36 3.86
N THR A 413 -4.53 12.10 3.67
CA THR A 413 -5.82 11.62 3.18
C THR A 413 -6.47 10.73 4.20
N ASN A 414 -7.77 10.89 4.38
CA ASN A 414 -8.55 10.05 5.27
C ASN A 414 -10.01 9.93 4.81
N TYR A 415 -10.52 8.73 4.94
CA TYR A 415 -11.93 8.38 4.84
C TYR A 415 -12.34 7.74 6.16
N THR A 416 -12.59 8.58 7.16
CA THR A 416 -12.91 8.15 8.53
C THR A 416 -14.23 7.44 8.69
N ASN A 417 -15.08 7.48 7.66
CA ASN A 417 -16.39 6.80 7.67
C ASN A 417 -16.33 5.31 7.30
N GLY A 418 -15.16 4.79 6.92
CA GLY A 418 -14.96 3.39 6.60
C GLY A 418 -15.54 2.94 5.25
N SER A 419 -15.95 3.84 4.37
CA SER A 419 -16.67 3.48 3.15
C SER A 419 -15.86 3.63 1.86
N GLU A 420 -14.63 4.12 1.92
CA GLU A 420 -13.72 4.27 0.79
C GLU A 420 -12.33 3.72 1.12
N PRO A 421 -11.52 3.33 0.11
CA PRO A 421 -10.12 2.93 0.34
C PRO A 421 -9.31 3.97 1.08
N GLY A 422 -8.36 3.53 1.90
CA GLY A 422 -7.40 4.42 2.56
C GLY A 422 -6.23 4.78 1.64
N LEU A 423 -5.55 5.88 1.93
CA LEU A 423 -4.32 6.29 1.27
C LEU A 423 -3.29 6.72 2.33
N LEU A 424 -2.11 6.09 2.32
CA LEU A 424 -0.98 6.44 3.16
C LEU A 424 0.30 6.41 2.33
N GLN A 425 1.08 7.48 2.35
CA GLN A 425 2.28 7.60 1.51
C GLN A 425 1.99 7.28 0.03
N LYS A 426 0.92 7.84 -0.53
CA LYS A 426 0.40 7.56 -1.89
C LYS A 426 0.02 6.10 -2.16
N ILE A 427 0.13 5.19 -1.21
CA ILE A 427 -0.25 3.78 -1.35
C ILE A 427 -1.73 3.63 -0.99
N GLU A 428 -2.51 3.09 -1.91
CA GLU A 428 -3.92 2.75 -1.68
C GLU A 428 -4.01 1.40 -0.97
N PHE A 429 -4.72 1.35 0.15
CA PHE A 429 -4.88 0.14 0.96
C PHE A 429 -6.31 0.02 1.54
N GLN A 430 -6.66 -1.14 2.08
CA GLN A 430 -8.00 -1.41 2.62
C GLN A 430 -9.13 -1.04 1.64
N ASN A 431 -9.09 -1.62 0.44
CA ASN A 431 -10.09 -1.36 -0.62
C ASN A 431 -11.42 -2.09 -0.44
N GLY A 432 -11.63 -2.79 0.69
CA GLY A 432 -12.80 -3.59 1.00
C GLY A 432 -12.60 -5.11 0.86
N ALA A 433 -11.36 -5.54 0.60
CA ALA A 433 -10.95 -6.95 0.63
C ALA A 433 -9.72 -7.15 1.49
N TYR A 434 -9.55 -8.35 2.05
CA TYR A 434 -8.27 -8.79 2.58
C TYR A 434 -7.20 -8.76 1.48
N LEU A 435 -6.01 -8.31 1.82
CA LEU A 435 -4.82 -8.47 1.00
C LEU A 435 -4.19 -9.84 1.28
N ILE A 436 -4.05 -10.67 0.25
CA ILE A 436 -3.38 -11.97 0.36
C ILE A 436 -1.87 -11.75 0.21
N ILE A 437 -1.13 -12.00 1.29
CA ILE A 437 0.34 -11.95 1.30
C ILE A 437 0.88 -13.23 0.70
N SER A 438 1.82 -13.13 -0.24
CA SER A 438 2.37 -14.27 -0.97
C SER A 438 3.59 -14.90 -0.29
N ASP A 439 4.44 -14.09 0.33
CA ASP A 439 5.73 -14.50 0.90
C ASP A 439 5.69 -14.85 2.39
N GLU A 440 4.51 -14.78 3.01
CA GLU A 440 4.26 -15.25 4.37
C GLU A 440 3.30 -16.44 4.35
N LEU A 441 3.70 -17.53 4.98
CA LEU A 441 2.84 -18.67 5.31
C LEU A 441 2.86 -18.90 6.82
N TRP A 442 1.73 -19.25 7.38
CA TRP A 442 1.57 -19.43 8.82
C TRP A 442 1.25 -20.89 9.13
N GLN A 443 2.05 -21.48 10.03
CA GLN A 443 1.85 -22.88 10.42
C GLN A 443 1.08 -22.96 11.72
N TRP A 444 -0.05 -23.58 11.66
CA TRP A 444 -0.85 -23.93 12.79
C TRP A 444 -0.48 -25.32 13.30
N SER A 445 -0.14 -25.45 14.58
CA SER A 445 0.24 -26.70 15.20
C SER A 445 -0.23 -26.79 16.66
N LYS A 446 -0.12 -27.98 17.25
CA LYS A 446 -0.49 -28.25 18.63
C LYS A 446 0.48 -29.26 19.23
N ASP A 447 0.93 -29.03 20.46
CA ASP A 447 1.56 -30.02 21.33
C ASP A 447 0.62 -30.37 22.49
N ASP A 448 1.13 -31.08 23.53
CA ASP A 448 0.34 -31.50 24.68
C ASP A 448 -0.13 -30.33 25.57
N THR A 449 0.56 -29.20 25.52
CA THR A 449 0.36 -28.04 26.41
C THR A 449 -0.14 -26.81 25.72
N ASN A 450 0.19 -26.61 24.41
CA ASN A 450 -0.11 -25.39 23.68
C ASN A 450 -0.64 -25.65 22.28
N TYR A 451 -1.55 -24.78 21.84
CA TYR A 451 -1.74 -24.45 20.44
C TYR A 451 -0.68 -23.42 20.04
N MET A 452 -0.08 -23.58 18.86
CA MET A 452 0.99 -22.72 18.36
C MET A 452 0.67 -22.21 16.97
N PHE A 453 1.03 -20.96 16.72
CA PHE A 453 0.87 -20.29 15.45
C PHE A 453 2.19 -19.63 15.08
N ASP A 454 2.89 -20.24 14.12
CA ASP A 454 4.23 -19.85 13.67
C ASP A 454 4.18 -19.10 12.36
N CYS A 455 4.97 -18.03 12.23
CA CYS A 455 5.20 -17.28 11.00
C CYS A 455 6.41 -17.84 10.24
N TYR A 456 6.25 -18.02 8.93
CA TYR A 456 7.31 -18.40 8.00
C TYR A 456 7.37 -17.41 6.85
N THR A 457 8.54 -16.92 6.52
CA THR A 457 8.77 -15.93 5.45
C THR A 457 9.69 -16.48 4.36
N CYS A 458 9.45 -16.07 3.12
CA CYS A 458 10.29 -16.38 1.96
C CYS A 458 10.61 -15.07 1.22
N HIS A 459 11.74 -14.44 1.53
CA HIS A 459 12.11 -13.14 0.97
C HIS A 459 12.41 -13.21 -0.52
N ASP A 460 13.01 -14.29 -1.02
CA ASP A 460 13.19 -14.48 -2.46
C ASP A 460 11.83 -14.79 -3.12
N GLN A 461 11.22 -13.76 -3.69
CA GLN A 461 9.92 -13.85 -4.36
C GLN A 461 9.91 -14.95 -5.44
N SER A 462 11.06 -15.25 -6.06
CA SER A 462 11.17 -16.31 -7.07
C SER A 462 11.05 -17.73 -6.49
N LYS A 463 11.19 -17.90 -5.19
CA LYS A 463 11.12 -19.18 -4.47
C LYS A 463 9.83 -19.41 -3.69
N VAL A 464 8.97 -18.39 -3.61
CA VAL A 464 7.64 -18.55 -3.01
C VAL A 464 6.88 -19.67 -3.72
N THR A 465 6.33 -20.62 -2.94
CA THR A 465 5.73 -21.83 -3.50
C THR A 465 4.36 -21.58 -4.14
N THR A 466 4.12 -22.18 -5.31
CA THR A 466 2.82 -22.11 -6.01
C THR A 466 1.78 -23.11 -5.48
N ASN A 467 2.18 -24.04 -4.62
CA ASN A 467 1.29 -25.02 -4.00
C ASN A 467 0.93 -24.70 -2.55
N GLY A 468 1.39 -23.54 -2.03
CA GLY A 468 1.07 -23.07 -0.68
C GLY A 468 1.67 -23.93 0.44
N THR A 469 2.77 -24.61 0.18
CA THR A 469 3.50 -25.38 1.19
C THR A 469 4.73 -24.60 1.68
N ILE A 470 5.11 -24.80 2.93
CA ILE A 470 6.35 -24.29 3.49
C ILE A 470 7.49 -25.20 2.99
N SER A 471 8.33 -24.68 2.10
CA SER A 471 9.54 -25.34 1.61
C SER A 471 10.77 -24.98 2.44
N SER A 472 11.93 -25.54 2.08
CA SER A 472 13.21 -25.17 2.69
C SER A 472 13.65 -23.72 2.42
N ASP A 473 13.00 -23.04 1.47
CA ASP A 473 13.27 -21.63 1.16
C ASP A 473 12.55 -20.67 2.13
N TYR A 474 11.64 -21.20 2.98
CA TYR A 474 10.96 -20.42 4.01
C TYR A 474 11.74 -20.49 5.32
N THR A 475 11.92 -19.35 5.94
CA THR A 475 12.53 -19.21 7.27
C THR A 475 11.46 -19.10 8.34
N LYS A 476 11.51 -19.97 9.35
CA LYS A 476 10.66 -19.83 10.54
C LYS A 476 11.13 -18.64 11.37
N GLN A 477 10.21 -17.76 11.68
CA GLN A 477 10.45 -16.64 12.59
C GLN A 477 10.29 -17.11 14.04
N THR A 478 11.39 -17.54 14.63
CA THR A 478 11.39 -18.25 15.94
C THR A 478 11.01 -17.37 17.12
N ASP A 479 11.13 -16.05 16.97
CA ASP A 479 10.73 -15.02 17.94
C ASP A 479 9.26 -14.61 17.83
N LEU A 480 8.53 -15.10 16.82
CA LEU A 480 7.17 -14.66 16.49
C LEU A 480 6.09 -15.73 16.70
N THR A 481 6.35 -16.76 17.49
CA THR A 481 5.34 -17.79 17.78
C THR A 481 4.30 -17.27 18.76
N LEU A 482 3.02 -17.22 18.34
CA LEU A 482 1.89 -17.04 19.25
C LEU A 482 1.50 -18.37 19.90
N LYS A 483 1.15 -18.34 21.19
CA LYS A 483 0.81 -19.55 21.96
C LYS A 483 -0.44 -19.36 22.81
N TRP A 484 -1.28 -20.39 22.84
CA TRP A 484 -2.42 -20.52 23.72
C TRP A 484 -2.33 -21.84 24.47
N ALA A 485 -2.53 -21.84 25.78
CA ALA A 485 -2.63 -23.08 26.55
C ALA A 485 -3.81 -23.92 26.06
N VAL A 486 -3.62 -25.23 25.91
CA VAL A 486 -4.70 -26.16 25.48
C VAL A 486 -5.86 -26.12 26.46
N GLU A 487 -5.55 -26.07 27.77
CA GLU A 487 -6.56 -25.89 28.81
C GLU A 487 -7.12 -24.47 28.79
N GLY A 488 -8.44 -24.35 28.67
CA GLY A 488 -9.14 -23.07 28.64
C GLY A 488 -9.10 -22.31 27.32
N ALA A 489 -8.46 -22.83 26.27
CA ALA A 489 -8.45 -22.19 24.98
C ALA A 489 -9.83 -22.27 24.30
N ASN A 490 -10.24 -21.15 23.68
CA ASN A 490 -11.40 -21.14 22.80
C ASN A 490 -11.04 -21.78 21.46
N THR A 491 -11.53 -22.98 21.18
CA THR A 491 -11.26 -23.71 19.92
C THR A 491 -12.20 -23.34 18.78
N SER A 492 -13.22 -22.51 19.02
CA SER A 492 -14.09 -21.98 17.98
C SER A 492 -13.41 -20.89 17.15
N TRP A 493 -13.89 -20.65 15.96
CA TRP A 493 -13.53 -19.46 15.17
C TRP A 493 -13.92 -18.20 15.93
N HIS A 494 -12.94 -17.34 16.22
CA HIS A 494 -13.17 -16.11 16.99
C HIS A 494 -12.17 -15.03 16.64
N TRP A 495 -12.48 -13.79 17.04
CA TRP A 495 -11.57 -12.67 16.97
C TRP A 495 -10.81 -12.52 18.29
N GLU A 496 -9.51 -12.35 18.17
CA GLU A 496 -8.66 -11.74 19.17
C GLU A 496 -8.16 -10.39 18.65
N TYR A 497 -7.53 -9.61 19.50
CA TYR A 497 -7.11 -8.27 19.16
C TYR A 497 -5.63 -8.08 19.46
N THR A 498 -4.91 -7.49 18.51
CA THR A 498 -3.48 -7.18 18.64
C THR A 498 -3.29 -6.04 19.63
N GLU A 499 -2.61 -6.30 20.73
CA GLU A 499 -2.29 -5.28 21.75
C GLU A 499 -1.11 -4.42 21.31
N ASP A 500 -0.09 -5.02 20.69
CA ASP A 500 1.05 -4.37 20.07
C ASP A 500 1.62 -5.23 18.93
N THR A 501 2.40 -4.63 18.05
CA THR A 501 3.16 -5.36 17.03
C THR A 501 4.54 -5.74 17.57
N ALA A 502 5.03 -6.90 17.16
CA ALA A 502 6.34 -7.40 17.58
C ALA A 502 7.48 -6.62 16.94
N ILE A 503 8.55 -6.44 17.70
CA ILE A 503 9.86 -6.08 17.19
C ILE A 503 10.54 -7.38 16.79
N ALA A 504 10.41 -7.74 15.51
CA ALA A 504 10.89 -8.99 14.98
C ALA A 504 12.40 -8.96 14.68
N ASN A 505 13.07 -10.10 14.81
CA ASN A 505 14.45 -10.25 14.32
C ASN A 505 14.53 -10.06 12.80
N ASP A 506 13.48 -10.48 12.08
CA ASP A 506 13.30 -10.17 10.68
C ASP A 506 12.57 -8.82 10.54
N PRO A 507 13.24 -7.75 10.11
CA PRO A 507 12.67 -6.41 10.07
C PRO A 507 11.53 -6.27 9.04
N ALA A 508 11.37 -7.24 8.13
CA ALA A 508 10.34 -7.23 7.11
C ALA A 508 8.97 -7.66 7.63
N VAL A 509 8.89 -8.26 8.82
CA VAL A 509 7.67 -8.90 9.31
C VAL A 509 6.90 -7.98 10.26
N CYS A 510 5.60 -7.82 9.98
CA CYS A 510 4.66 -7.19 10.89
C CYS A 510 3.78 -8.27 11.53
N TRP A 511 4.05 -8.61 12.79
CA TRP A 511 3.40 -9.68 13.54
C TRP A 511 2.86 -9.17 14.87
N PRO A 512 1.78 -9.73 15.45
CA PRO A 512 1.36 -9.37 16.80
C PRO A 512 2.41 -9.78 17.85
N ALA A 513 2.76 -8.89 18.75
CA ALA A 513 3.54 -9.24 19.94
C ALA A 513 2.69 -10.06 20.92
N LYS A 514 1.41 -9.68 21.03
CA LYS A 514 0.42 -10.31 21.89
C LYS A 514 -0.97 -10.10 21.32
N VAL A 515 -1.81 -11.11 21.42
CA VAL A 515 -3.23 -11.03 21.10
C VAL A 515 -4.06 -11.46 22.32
N SER A 516 -5.26 -10.89 22.44
CA SER A 516 -6.13 -11.15 23.60
C SER A 516 -7.60 -10.84 23.26
N THR A 517 -8.51 -11.66 23.76
CA THR A 517 -9.94 -11.38 23.73
C THR A 517 -10.33 -10.23 24.66
N ALA A 518 -9.54 -9.98 25.71
CA ALA A 518 -9.78 -8.91 26.67
C ALA A 518 -9.43 -7.52 26.14
N ALA A 519 -8.56 -7.42 25.13
CA ALA A 519 -8.16 -6.14 24.56
C ALA A 519 -9.33 -5.42 23.88
N GLY A 520 -10.19 -6.15 23.18
CA GLY A 520 -11.31 -5.59 22.43
C GLY A 520 -10.89 -4.79 21.20
N SER A 521 -11.85 -4.48 20.33
CA SER A 521 -11.61 -3.79 19.06
C SER A 521 -11.16 -2.33 19.21
N GLY A 522 -11.34 -1.72 20.37
CA GLY A 522 -11.00 -0.33 20.66
C GLY A 522 -9.62 -0.11 21.27
N THR A 523 -8.83 -1.16 21.50
CA THR A 523 -7.59 -1.10 22.27
C THR A 523 -6.36 -1.48 21.45
N GLY A 524 -5.17 -1.21 21.99
CA GLY A 524 -3.92 -1.55 21.35
C GLY A 524 -3.82 -1.03 19.93
N CYS A 525 -3.57 -1.93 18.98
CA CYS A 525 -3.47 -1.62 17.56
C CYS A 525 -4.83 -1.41 16.88
N LYS A 526 -5.96 -1.57 17.56
CA LYS A 526 -7.30 -1.59 16.96
C LYS A 526 -7.38 -2.50 15.73
N ALA A 527 -6.72 -3.65 15.80
CA ALA A 527 -6.59 -4.60 14.71
C ALA A 527 -6.95 -6.01 15.21
N GLY A 528 -7.88 -6.64 14.52
CA GLY A 528 -8.31 -8.00 14.82
C GLY A 528 -7.32 -9.05 14.34
N PHE A 529 -7.24 -10.14 15.09
CA PHE A 529 -6.57 -11.37 14.69
C PHE A 529 -7.62 -12.49 14.69
N TYR A 530 -8.01 -12.93 13.48
CA TYR A 530 -9.02 -13.99 13.36
C TYR A 530 -8.37 -15.35 13.48
N VAL A 531 -8.82 -16.13 14.44
CA VAL A 531 -8.17 -17.36 14.90
C VAL A 531 -9.15 -18.54 14.92
N ALA A 532 -8.65 -19.75 14.58
CA ALA A 532 -9.35 -21.01 14.83
C ALA A 532 -8.38 -22.06 15.37
N LEU A 533 -8.48 -22.36 16.66
CA LEU A 533 -7.57 -23.29 17.34
C LEU A 533 -7.89 -24.78 17.07
N ALA A 534 -9.06 -25.09 16.50
CA ALA A 534 -9.48 -26.48 16.25
C ALA A 534 -8.82 -27.15 15.04
N SER A 535 -8.24 -26.38 14.11
CA SER A 535 -7.67 -26.92 12.87
C SER A 535 -6.15 -26.73 12.82
N SER A 536 -5.45 -27.75 12.30
CA SER A 536 -4.01 -27.72 12.05
C SER A 536 -3.72 -27.47 10.58
N GLY A 537 -2.48 -27.14 10.25
CA GLY A 537 -1.97 -27.00 8.90
C GLY A 537 -1.53 -25.60 8.52
N VAL A 538 -1.13 -25.44 7.26
CA VAL A 538 -0.64 -24.19 6.70
C VAL A 538 -1.80 -23.23 6.44
N ARG A 539 -1.59 -21.96 6.74
CA ARG A 539 -2.50 -20.85 6.47
C ARG A 539 -1.83 -19.82 5.57
N ALA A 540 -2.60 -19.23 4.67
CA ALA A 540 -2.17 -18.05 3.92
C ALA A 540 -2.29 -16.81 4.81
N GLY A 541 -1.33 -15.89 4.71
CA GLY A 541 -1.40 -14.59 5.36
C GLY A 541 -2.44 -13.70 4.68
N TRP A 542 -3.54 -13.41 5.36
CA TRP A 542 -4.57 -12.46 4.93
C TRP A 542 -4.51 -11.24 5.83
N CYS A 543 -4.20 -10.08 5.24
CA CYS A 543 -3.96 -8.85 5.96
C CYS A 543 -5.04 -7.81 5.70
N PHE A 544 -5.11 -6.78 6.55
CA PHE A 544 -6.17 -5.79 6.58
C PHE A 544 -7.52 -6.41 6.95
N CYS A 545 -8.60 -5.91 6.35
CA CYS A 545 -9.96 -6.36 6.60
C CYS A 545 -10.80 -6.29 5.35
N VAL A 546 -12.06 -6.68 5.51
CA VAL A 546 -13.08 -6.55 4.48
C VAL A 546 -14.10 -5.48 4.84
N LEU A 547 -14.93 -5.14 3.88
CA LEU A 547 -15.91 -4.05 3.91
C LEU A 547 -17.04 -4.19 4.98
N TRP A 548 -17.00 -5.20 5.85
CA TRP A 548 -17.94 -5.38 6.97
C TRP A 548 -17.30 -5.49 8.35
N ASP A 549 -15.99 -5.49 8.45
CA ASP A 549 -15.29 -5.75 9.73
C ASP A 549 -15.26 -4.53 10.67
N GLY A 550 -15.47 -3.32 10.13
CA GLY A 550 -15.58 -2.11 10.96
C GLY A 550 -14.33 -1.79 11.77
N GLY A 551 -14.52 -1.46 13.02
CA GLY A 551 -13.45 -0.95 13.90
C GLY A 551 -12.36 -1.97 14.30
N ILE A 552 -12.43 -3.22 13.86
CA ILE A 552 -11.36 -4.21 14.02
C ILE A 552 -10.34 -4.16 12.89
N CYS A 553 -10.59 -3.33 11.88
CA CYS A 553 -9.72 -3.15 10.73
C CYS A 553 -8.52 -2.29 11.07
N GLY A 554 -7.36 -2.72 10.61
CA GLY A 554 -6.12 -1.99 10.78
C GLY A 554 -5.00 -2.57 9.94
N VAL A 555 -3.89 -1.83 9.81
CA VAL A 555 -2.71 -2.29 9.06
C VAL A 555 -2.21 -3.63 9.61
N SER A 556 -2.21 -3.80 10.92
CA SER A 556 -1.79 -5.04 11.59
C SER A 556 -2.90 -6.09 11.74
N ALA A 557 -4.11 -5.88 11.19
CA ALA A 557 -5.16 -6.89 11.22
C ALA A 557 -4.81 -8.11 10.37
N ARG A 558 -5.16 -9.30 10.87
CA ARG A 558 -4.80 -10.60 10.28
C ARG A 558 -5.99 -11.56 10.26
N GLY A 559 -6.13 -12.28 9.16
CA GLY A 559 -7.08 -13.39 9.03
C GLY A 559 -6.34 -14.71 8.84
N SER A 560 -6.34 -15.58 9.85
CA SER A 560 -5.65 -16.87 9.83
C SER A 560 -6.55 -18.06 9.49
N GLY A 561 -7.79 -17.78 9.07
CA GLY A 561 -8.78 -18.83 8.84
C GLY A 561 -8.55 -19.65 7.57
N ASN A 562 -7.82 -19.16 6.60
CA ASN A 562 -7.83 -19.67 5.25
C ASN A 562 -6.57 -20.48 4.92
N SER A 563 -6.76 -21.73 4.40
CA SER A 563 -5.66 -22.47 3.79
C SER A 563 -5.24 -21.80 2.47
N PRO A 564 -4.00 -22.05 1.98
CA PRO A 564 -3.51 -21.42 0.75
C PRO A 564 -4.31 -21.74 -0.52
N SER A 565 -5.19 -22.76 -0.50
CA SER A 565 -6.05 -23.14 -1.62
C SER A 565 -7.43 -22.46 -1.63
N VAL A 566 -7.79 -21.80 -0.55
CA VAL A 566 -9.13 -21.17 -0.40
C VAL A 566 -9.21 -19.88 -1.18
N SER A 567 -10.33 -19.68 -1.89
CA SER A 567 -10.62 -18.44 -2.61
C SER A 567 -12.00 -17.91 -2.24
N TYR A 568 -12.07 -16.62 -1.94
CA TYR A 568 -13.32 -15.90 -1.68
C TYR A 568 -13.33 -14.58 -2.44
N TRP A 569 -14.53 -14.01 -2.63
CA TRP A 569 -14.71 -12.72 -3.26
C TRP A 569 -14.09 -11.55 -2.45
N TYR A 570 -13.88 -11.76 -1.17
CA TYR A 570 -13.30 -10.79 -0.23
C TYR A 570 -11.80 -11.01 0.04
N GLY A 571 -11.15 -11.93 -0.69
CA GLY A 571 -9.69 -12.08 -0.71
C GLY A 571 -9.14 -11.58 -2.03
N ALA A 572 -8.20 -10.65 -2.01
CA ALA A 572 -7.67 -9.98 -3.18
C ALA A 572 -6.14 -10.06 -3.26
N LEU A 573 -5.63 -10.12 -4.49
CA LEU A 573 -4.20 -10.08 -4.74
C LEU A 573 -3.68 -8.64 -4.63
N GLY A 574 -2.50 -8.48 -4.06
CA GLY A 574 -1.74 -7.24 -4.08
C GLY A 574 -0.70 -7.19 -5.19
N GLY A 575 -0.16 -6.00 -5.42
CA GLY A 575 1.02 -5.81 -6.24
C GLY A 575 2.23 -6.53 -5.63
N PRO A 576 3.22 -6.92 -6.44
CA PRO A 576 4.33 -7.72 -5.97
C PRO A 576 5.26 -6.92 -5.07
N GLY A 577 5.83 -7.59 -4.05
CA GLY A 577 6.95 -7.07 -3.30
C GLY A 577 8.25 -7.15 -4.10
N LEU A 578 9.24 -6.33 -3.73
CA LEU A 578 10.62 -6.52 -4.16
C LEU A 578 11.24 -7.69 -3.38
N ALA A 579 12.03 -8.49 -4.07
CA ALA A 579 12.87 -9.50 -3.44
C ALA A 579 14.09 -8.81 -2.84
N GLY A 580 14.25 -8.90 -1.51
CA GLY A 580 15.51 -8.61 -0.85
C GLY A 580 16.50 -9.76 -1.02
#